data_7deaed10906fecab0781f18f608d679f
#
_entry.id   7deaed10906fecab0781f18f608d679f
#
_cell.length_a   1.000
_cell.length_b   1.000
_cell.length_c   1.000
_cell.angle_alpha   90.00
_cell.angle_beta   90.00
_cell.angle_gamma   90.00
#
_symmetry.space_group_name_H-M   'P 1'
#
loop_
_entity.id
_entity.type
_entity.pdbx_description
1 polymer ?
#
loop_
_entity_poly.entity_id
_entity_poly.type
_entity_poly.pdbx_seq_one_letter_code
_entity_poly.pdbx_strand_id
1 'polypeptide(L)'
;MAANSPTFEHIVTDVNETFLWRLDDYPWERNVWNFHPEIEIHLLRKSTGMAFVGDHIGEFSPGYLTVIGSNLPHDWVTATAPGEVIEGRDIVIQFHPDRIRQITGALPEFAQLEDFFARAERGLVFHGDARAKGGELIERMGSVKGLSRLSLFVQLLDLLVNTPEHEVLSSPEFAPKLDAESLDVLRRSLAYIYENIATDIHLTDVAAMAGMSDTAFSRFFQKNTGNSFTDHVNKLRIWQACKLLAESDMPITDICFEVGYLNISNFNRTFLRHHRMTPSAYRRLTGQRRTSRG
;
A
#
# COMPACT_ATOMS: atom_id res chain seq x y z
N MET A 1 -10.72 6.06 22.74
CA MET A 1 -10.90 6.65 21.40
C MET A 1 -11.27 5.48 20.49
N ALA A 2 -12.33 5.62 19.69
CA ALA A 2 -12.88 4.51 18.92
C ALA A 2 -11.84 4.02 17.89
N ALA A 3 -11.55 2.72 17.92
CA ALA A 3 -10.72 2.06 16.93
C ALA A 3 -11.30 2.29 15.53
N ASN A 4 -10.54 2.91 14.63
CA ASN A 4 -10.91 3.08 13.24
C ASN A 4 -10.87 1.69 12.56
N SER A 5 -12.01 1.06 12.44
CA SER A 5 -12.15 -0.14 11.61
C SER A 5 -11.82 0.23 10.16
N PRO A 6 -11.03 -0.60 9.45
CA PRO A 6 -10.80 -0.37 8.03
C PRO A 6 -12.14 -0.31 7.29
N THR A 7 -12.33 0.71 6.50
CA THR A 7 -13.63 1.06 5.93
C THR A 7 -13.61 0.70 4.44
N PHE A 8 -14.67 0.03 3.98
CA PHE A 8 -14.97 0.00 2.55
C PHE A 8 -15.07 1.46 2.09
N GLU A 9 -14.16 1.90 1.24
CA GLU A 9 -14.20 3.25 0.70
C GLU A 9 -15.31 3.34 -0.35
N HIS A 10 -16.35 4.10 -0.05
CA HIS A 10 -17.37 4.40 -1.04
C HIS A 10 -16.93 5.60 -1.86
N ILE A 11 -16.43 5.34 -3.06
CA ILE A 11 -15.95 6.38 -3.98
C ILE A 11 -17.15 6.99 -4.69
N VAL A 12 -17.41 8.25 -4.39
CA VAL A 12 -18.45 9.03 -5.08
C VAL A 12 -17.79 9.75 -6.26
N THR A 13 -17.92 9.19 -7.45
CA THR A 13 -17.59 9.94 -8.68
C THR A 13 -18.75 10.87 -9.03
N ASP A 14 -18.46 12.11 -9.44
CA ASP A 14 -19.44 12.99 -10.04
C ASP A 14 -20.07 12.28 -11.26
N VAL A 15 -21.39 12.40 -11.41
CA VAL A 15 -22.13 11.81 -12.55
C VAL A 15 -21.63 12.33 -13.91
N ASN A 16 -20.97 13.47 -13.92
CA ASN A 16 -20.42 14.10 -15.12
C ASN A 16 -18.93 13.80 -15.36
N GLU A 17 -18.27 13.02 -14.49
CA GLU A 17 -16.86 12.66 -14.63
C GLU A 17 -16.68 11.14 -14.80
N THR A 18 -15.81 10.74 -15.72
CA THR A 18 -15.50 9.33 -15.99
C THR A 18 -14.66 8.72 -14.88
N PHE A 19 -13.86 9.53 -14.21
CA PHE A 19 -12.98 9.15 -13.13
C PHE A 19 -12.86 10.27 -12.11
N LEU A 20 -12.53 9.91 -10.87
CA LEU A 20 -12.17 10.85 -9.82
C LEU A 20 -10.67 11.20 -9.97
N TRP A 21 -10.33 12.46 -9.83
CA TRP A 21 -8.97 12.95 -9.59
C TRP A 21 -8.97 13.74 -8.29
N ARG A 22 -8.09 13.42 -7.36
CA ARG A 22 -8.07 13.99 -6.02
C ARG A 22 -6.64 14.23 -5.58
N LEU A 23 -6.40 15.34 -4.88
CA LEU A 23 -5.16 15.68 -4.20
C LEU A 23 -5.41 15.57 -2.70
N ASP A 24 -4.68 14.69 -2.02
CA ASP A 24 -4.90 14.37 -0.63
C ASP A 24 -3.72 14.79 0.26
N ASP A 25 -4.06 15.27 1.46
CA ASP A 25 -3.12 15.52 2.54
C ASP A 25 -2.94 14.24 3.38
N TYR A 26 -1.82 14.10 4.07
CA TYR A 26 -1.57 12.96 4.95
C TYR A 26 -1.28 13.42 6.39
N PRO A 27 -1.78 12.76 7.44
CA PRO A 27 -2.69 11.61 7.37
C PRO A 27 -4.09 12.00 6.93
N TRP A 28 -4.65 11.18 6.07
CA TRP A 28 -6.04 11.33 5.69
C TRP A 28 -6.93 10.60 6.70
N GLU A 29 -8.14 11.11 6.96
CA GLU A 29 -9.07 10.55 7.98
C GLU A 29 -9.42 9.08 7.75
N ARG A 30 -9.25 8.60 6.51
CA ARG A 30 -9.49 7.22 6.10
C ARG A 30 -8.20 6.49 5.70
N ASN A 31 -7.05 6.98 6.17
CA ASN A 31 -5.76 6.33 5.92
C ASN A 31 -5.69 5.04 6.75
N VAL A 32 -6.31 4.02 6.23
CA VAL A 32 -6.36 2.67 6.78
C VAL A 32 -6.28 1.71 5.62
N TRP A 33 -5.77 0.55 5.85
CA TRP A 33 -5.82 -0.59 4.94
C TRP A 33 -7.22 -0.72 4.36
N ASN A 34 -7.39 -0.30 3.11
CA ASN A 34 -8.67 -0.23 2.45
C ASN A 34 -8.69 -1.06 1.15
N PHE A 35 -9.86 -1.29 0.64
CA PHE A 35 -10.08 -1.86 -0.68
C PHE A 35 -11.40 -1.30 -1.23
N HIS A 36 -11.50 -1.23 -2.54
CA HIS A 36 -12.67 -0.74 -3.26
C HIS A 36 -12.76 -1.38 -4.66
N PRO A 37 -13.93 -1.40 -5.31
CA PRO A 37 -14.12 -2.02 -6.63
C PRO A 37 -13.47 -1.22 -7.78
N GLU A 38 -13.13 0.04 -7.56
CA GLU A 38 -12.47 0.88 -8.54
C GLU A 38 -11.02 0.44 -8.76
N ILE A 39 -10.50 0.72 -9.94
CA ILE A 39 -9.07 0.74 -10.20
C ILE A 39 -8.52 2.07 -9.71
N GLU A 40 -7.40 2.03 -9.00
CA GLU A 40 -6.71 3.20 -8.48
C GLU A 40 -5.36 3.38 -9.15
N ILE A 41 -5.09 4.59 -9.64
CA ILE A 41 -3.76 5.04 -10.02
C ILE A 41 -3.31 6.01 -8.94
N HIS A 42 -2.23 5.69 -8.24
CA HIS A 42 -1.76 6.42 -7.07
C HIS A 42 -0.35 6.96 -7.31
N LEU A 43 -0.20 8.27 -7.15
CA LEU A 43 1.08 8.97 -7.21
C LEU A 43 1.43 9.53 -5.84
N LEU A 44 2.47 8.97 -5.19
CA LEU A 44 3.05 9.50 -3.96
C LEU A 44 4.00 10.66 -4.34
N ARG A 45 3.58 11.90 -4.10
CA ARG A 45 4.33 13.11 -4.49
C ARG A 45 5.40 13.49 -3.48
N LYS A 46 5.12 13.22 -2.21
CA LYS A 46 5.93 13.68 -1.08
C LYS A 46 6.15 12.54 -0.11
N SER A 47 7.12 12.72 0.79
CA SER A 47 7.49 11.79 1.85
C SER A 47 8.03 10.44 1.37
N THR A 48 8.55 9.70 2.32
CA THR A 48 8.90 8.29 2.20
C THR A 48 8.03 7.49 3.15
N GLY A 49 7.90 6.19 2.92
CA GLY A 49 7.09 5.34 3.77
C GLY A 49 7.05 3.90 3.29
N MET A 50 6.02 3.20 3.75
CA MET A 50 5.77 1.81 3.39
C MET A 50 4.51 1.67 2.56
N ALA A 51 4.65 0.94 1.47
CA ALA A 51 3.58 0.48 0.62
C ALA A 51 3.13 -0.90 1.07
N PHE A 52 1.86 -1.05 1.33
CA PHE A 52 1.20 -2.32 1.59
C PHE A 52 0.24 -2.57 0.43
N VAL A 53 0.48 -3.63 -0.35
CA VAL A 53 -0.36 -3.97 -1.51
C VAL A 53 -0.52 -5.48 -1.56
N GLY A 54 -1.70 -5.98 -1.21
CA GLY A 54 -1.89 -7.41 -1.05
C GLY A 54 -0.91 -7.98 -0.01
N ASP A 55 -0.10 -8.96 -0.38
CA ASP A 55 0.96 -9.53 0.47
C ASP A 55 2.31 -8.81 0.33
N HIS A 56 2.40 -7.82 -0.55
CA HIS A 56 3.61 -7.01 -0.72
C HIS A 56 3.75 -6.00 0.41
N ILE A 57 4.97 -5.90 0.94
CA ILE A 57 5.39 -4.84 1.86
C ILE A 57 6.72 -4.30 1.35
N GLY A 58 6.73 -3.05 0.94
CA GLY A 58 7.91 -2.39 0.36
C GLY A 58 8.00 -0.91 0.71
N GLU A 59 9.16 -0.31 0.45
CA GLU A 59 9.38 1.12 0.67
C GLU A 59 8.93 1.92 -0.53
N PHE A 60 8.37 3.11 -0.29
CA PHE A 60 8.14 4.10 -1.33
C PHE A 60 8.91 5.40 -1.08
N SER A 61 9.10 6.17 -2.14
CA SER A 61 9.72 7.49 -2.13
C SER A 61 8.97 8.43 -3.07
N PRO A 62 9.19 9.75 -2.99
CA PRO A 62 8.50 10.70 -3.88
C PRO A 62 8.61 10.32 -5.37
N GLY A 63 7.47 10.41 -6.06
CA GLY A 63 7.30 9.96 -7.43
C GLY A 63 6.90 8.48 -7.56
N TYR A 64 6.68 7.75 -6.47
CA TYR A 64 6.20 6.36 -6.52
C TYR A 64 4.84 6.33 -7.21
N LEU A 65 4.77 5.64 -8.33
CA LEU A 65 3.57 5.52 -9.17
C LEU A 65 3.11 4.08 -9.21
N THR A 66 1.86 3.85 -8.79
CA THR A 66 1.27 2.51 -8.76
C THR A 66 -0.09 2.48 -9.42
N VAL A 67 -0.49 1.28 -9.85
CA VAL A 67 -1.86 0.95 -10.25
C VAL A 67 -2.35 -0.22 -9.43
N ILE A 68 -3.45 -0.01 -8.72
CA ILE A 68 -4.10 -0.98 -7.85
C ILE A 68 -5.39 -1.44 -8.53
N GLY A 69 -5.52 -2.74 -8.71
CA GLY A 69 -6.72 -3.34 -9.31
C GLY A 69 -7.89 -3.42 -8.34
N SER A 70 -9.05 -3.73 -8.88
CA SER A 70 -10.31 -3.85 -8.11
C SER A 70 -10.18 -4.79 -6.93
N ASN A 71 -10.61 -4.32 -5.76
CA ASN A 71 -10.66 -5.08 -4.51
C ASN A 71 -9.29 -5.58 -4.00
N LEU A 72 -8.17 -5.08 -4.52
CA LEU A 72 -6.85 -5.37 -3.97
C LEU A 72 -6.61 -4.52 -2.73
N PRO A 73 -6.45 -5.12 -1.54
CA PRO A 73 -6.19 -4.38 -0.31
C PRO A 73 -4.86 -3.61 -0.39
N HIS A 74 -4.87 -2.34 -0.01
CA HIS A 74 -3.68 -1.49 -0.07
C HIS A 74 -3.69 -0.37 0.97
N ASP A 75 -2.49 0.14 1.29
CA ASP A 75 -2.27 1.29 2.17
C ASP A 75 -0.87 1.89 1.94
N TRP A 76 -0.75 3.21 2.17
CA TRP A 76 0.48 3.97 2.02
C TRP A 76 0.82 4.71 3.30
N VAL A 77 1.66 4.11 4.12
CA VAL A 77 1.94 4.60 5.47
C VAL A 77 3.23 5.43 5.50
N THR A 78 3.10 6.68 5.91
CA THR A 78 4.21 7.58 6.23
C THR A 78 4.22 7.86 7.73
N ALA A 79 5.40 7.91 8.29
CA ALA A 79 5.56 8.32 9.68
C ALA A 79 5.47 9.84 9.81
N THR A 80 4.57 10.30 10.67
CA THR A 80 4.41 11.71 11.02
C THR A 80 4.48 11.89 12.52
N ALA A 81 4.94 13.06 12.96
CA ALA A 81 4.80 13.46 14.35
C ALA A 81 3.31 13.69 14.70
N PRO A 82 2.91 13.61 15.98
CA PRO A 82 1.54 13.92 16.37
C PRO A 82 1.13 15.32 15.91
N GLY A 83 0.06 15.41 15.10
CA GLY A 83 -0.46 16.65 14.55
C GLY A 83 0.27 17.19 13.31
N GLU A 84 1.29 16.50 12.82
CA GLU A 84 1.94 16.84 11.56
C GLU A 84 1.07 16.45 10.37
N VAL A 85 0.93 17.38 9.40
CA VAL A 85 0.20 17.16 8.14
C VAL A 85 1.17 17.37 6.98
N ILE A 86 1.19 16.43 6.05
CA ILE A 86 1.93 16.55 4.79
C ILE A 86 0.93 16.94 3.70
N GLU A 87 0.82 18.23 3.46
CA GLU A 87 -0.12 18.79 2.47
C GLU A 87 0.18 18.30 1.05
N GLY A 88 -0.87 17.82 0.35
CA GLY A 88 -0.80 17.32 -1.01
C GLY A 88 0.23 16.22 -1.20
N ARG A 89 0.25 15.25 -0.26
CA ARG A 89 1.15 14.09 -0.32
C ARG A 89 0.84 13.22 -1.53
N ASP A 90 -0.44 12.99 -1.80
CA ASP A 90 -0.91 12.01 -2.76
C ASP A 90 -1.74 12.65 -3.87
N ILE A 91 -1.62 12.11 -5.08
CA ILE A 91 -2.66 12.26 -6.10
C ILE A 91 -3.24 10.88 -6.38
N VAL A 92 -4.56 10.80 -6.34
CA VAL A 92 -5.31 9.58 -6.54
C VAL A 92 -6.26 9.75 -7.73
N ILE A 93 -6.22 8.79 -8.65
CA ILE A 93 -7.17 8.67 -9.75
C ILE A 93 -7.92 7.35 -9.55
N GLN A 94 -9.24 7.42 -9.45
CA GLN A 94 -10.09 6.24 -9.23
C GLN A 94 -11.19 6.17 -10.29
N PHE A 95 -11.40 4.98 -10.86
CA PHE A 95 -12.45 4.74 -11.85
C PHE A 95 -12.93 3.30 -11.80
N HIS A 96 -14.23 3.12 -12.02
CA HIS A 96 -14.81 1.78 -12.07
C HIS A 96 -14.48 1.11 -13.41
N PRO A 97 -13.91 -0.12 -13.44
CA PRO A 97 -13.51 -0.79 -14.68
C PRO A 97 -14.69 -1.00 -15.65
N ASP A 98 -15.90 -1.21 -15.14
CA ASP A 98 -17.07 -1.39 -16.00
C ASP A 98 -17.42 -0.15 -16.82
N ARG A 99 -17.09 1.05 -16.36
CA ARG A 99 -17.25 2.27 -17.18
C ARG A 99 -16.35 2.22 -18.42
N ILE A 100 -15.14 1.72 -18.28
CA ILE A 100 -14.22 1.54 -19.41
C ILE A 100 -14.72 0.42 -20.33
N ARG A 101 -15.20 -0.70 -19.78
CA ARG A 101 -15.78 -1.81 -20.57
C ARG A 101 -16.97 -1.35 -21.39
N GLN A 102 -17.83 -0.49 -20.87
CA GLN A 102 -18.95 0.08 -21.62
C GLN A 102 -18.48 0.94 -22.80
N ILE A 103 -17.37 1.67 -22.65
CA ILE A 103 -16.78 2.50 -23.71
C ILE A 103 -16.17 1.61 -24.80
N THR A 104 -15.61 0.45 -24.47
CA THR A 104 -14.98 -0.49 -25.43
C THR A 104 -15.95 -0.91 -26.54
N GLY A 105 -17.25 -0.98 -26.25
CA GLY A 105 -18.26 -1.26 -27.26
C GLY A 105 -18.37 -0.19 -28.37
N ALA A 106 -18.01 1.05 -28.06
CA ALA A 106 -18.03 2.18 -28.99
C ALA A 106 -16.63 2.55 -29.52
N LEU A 107 -15.59 2.29 -28.71
CA LEU A 107 -14.20 2.60 -29.01
C LEU A 107 -13.35 1.34 -28.77
N PRO A 108 -13.16 0.50 -29.80
CA PRO A 108 -12.50 -0.82 -29.64
C PRO A 108 -11.03 -0.73 -29.20
N GLU A 109 -10.37 0.43 -29.33
CA GLU A 109 -9.02 0.67 -28.84
C GLU A 109 -8.89 0.47 -27.34
N PHE A 110 -9.97 0.62 -26.58
CA PHE A 110 -9.99 0.37 -25.14
C PHE A 110 -9.93 -1.12 -24.76
N ALA A 111 -10.10 -2.04 -25.71
CA ALA A 111 -10.04 -3.48 -25.43
C ALA A 111 -8.69 -3.93 -24.84
N GLN A 112 -7.58 -3.26 -25.19
CA GLN A 112 -6.25 -3.53 -24.64
C GLN A 112 -6.17 -3.31 -23.11
N LEU A 113 -7.10 -2.58 -22.50
CA LEU A 113 -7.13 -2.34 -21.07
C LEU A 113 -7.55 -3.57 -20.25
N GLU A 114 -8.21 -4.56 -20.83
CA GLU A 114 -8.61 -5.77 -20.08
C GLU A 114 -7.39 -6.54 -19.56
N ASP A 115 -6.38 -6.76 -20.41
CA ASP A 115 -5.13 -7.41 -19.99
C ASP A 115 -4.36 -6.57 -18.96
N PHE A 116 -4.44 -5.27 -19.08
CA PHE A 116 -3.85 -4.34 -18.11
C PHE A 116 -4.57 -4.42 -16.76
N PHE A 117 -5.89 -4.43 -16.74
CA PHE A 117 -6.68 -4.57 -15.52
C PHE A 117 -6.43 -5.92 -14.84
N ALA A 118 -6.33 -7.00 -15.62
CA ALA A 118 -5.98 -8.32 -15.08
C ALA A 118 -4.59 -8.33 -14.42
N ARG A 119 -3.59 -7.65 -15.00
CA ARG A 119 -2.27 -7.48 -14.34
C ARG A 119 -2.36 -6.63 -13.08
N ALA A 120 -3.16 -5.56 -13.13
CA ALA A 120 -3.34 -4.64 -12.00
C ALA A 120 -4.03 -5.29 -10.78
N GLU A 121 -4.75 -6.41 -10.95
CA GLU A 121 -5.31 -7.20 -9.83
C GLU A 121 -4.25 -7.62 -8.79
N ARG A 122 -2.98 -7.58 -9.16
CA ARG A 122 -1.85 -7.89 -8.27
C ARG A 122 -1.04 -6.66 -7.87
N GLY A 123 -1.50 -5.46 -8.22
CA GLY A 123 -0.77 -4.21 -8.03
C GLY A 123 0.45 -4.10 -8.95
N LEU A 124 0.59 -2.95 -9.58
CA LEU A 124 1.71 -2.64 -10.45
C LEU A 124 2.43 -1.42 -9.91
N VAL A 125 3.76 -1.44 -9.87
CA VAL A 125 4.60 -0.27 -9.62
C VAL A 125 5.39 0.06 -10.87
N PHE A 126 5.45 1.34 -11.23
CA PHE A 126 6.10 1.84 -12.43
C PHE A 126 7.44 2.50 -12.12
N HIS A 127 8.40 2.34 -13.03
CA HIS A 127 9.76 2.82 -12.91
C HIS A 127 10.17 3.70 -14.09
N GLY A 128 11.40 4.17 -14.09
CA GLY A 128 12.03 4.84 -15.22
C GLY A 128 11.24 6.00 -15.81
N ASP A 129 11.20 6.02 -17.12
CA ASP A 129 10.48 7.03 -17.93
C ASP A 129 8.96 6.96 -17.73
N ALA A 130 8.41 5.76 -17.60
CA ALA A 130 6.98 5.58 -17.38
C ALA A 130 6.52 6.25 -16.09
N ARG A 131 7.30 6.11 -14.99
CA ARG A 131 7.05 6.78 -13.72
C ARG A 131 7.11 8.30 -13.86
N ALA A 132 8.16 8.83 -14.51
CA ALA A 132 8.35 10.27 -14.65
C ALA A 132 7.24 10.92 -15.49
N LYS A 133 7.00 10.40 -16.70
CA LYS A 133 5.98 10.92 -17.63
C LYS A 133 4.55 10.70 -17.08
N GLY A 134 4.30 9.56 -16.44
CA GLY A 134 3.02 9.29 -15.77
C GLY A 134 2.73 10.29 -14.67
N GLY A 135 3.73 10.58 -13.82
CA GLY A 135 3.61 11.60 -12.77
C GLY A 135 3.30 13.00 -13.36
N GLU A 136 3.97 13.41 -14.44
CA GLU A 136 3.70 14.68 -15.10
C GLU A 136 2.26 14.76 -15.66
N LEU A 137 1.77 13.70 -16.28
CA LEU A 137 0.39 13.64 -16.79
C LEU A 137 -0.63 13.77 -15.64
N ILE A 138 -0.40 13.05 -14.54
CA ILE A 138 -1.26 13.07 -13.35
C ILE A 138 -1.31 14.47 -12.71
N GLU A 139 -0.16 15.14 -12.56
CA GLU A 139 -0.09 16.51 -12.04
C GLU A 139 -0.84 17.50 -12.95
N ARG A 140 -0.67 17.40 -14.25
CA ARG A 140 -1.34 18.27 -15.21
C ARG A 140 -2.86 18.12 -15.20
N MET A 141 -3.40 16.94 -14.89
CA MET A 141 -4.85 16.72 -14.79
C MET A 141 -5.51 17.61 -13.73
N GLY A 142 -4.78 18.00 -12.68
CA GLY A 142 -5.27 18.89 -11.64
C GLY A 142 -5.58 20.31 -12.12
N SER A 143 -4.94 20.76 -13.20
CA SER A 143 -5.10 22.12 -13.75
C SER A 143 -6.15 22.25 -14.84
N VAL A 144 -6.74 21.15 -15.31
CA VAL A 144 -7.70 21.11 -16.44
C VAL A 144 -8.95 20.36 -16.08
N LYS A 145 -10.03 20.52 -16.87
CA LYS A 145 -11.32 19.84 -16.69
C LYS A 145 -11.89 19.34 -18.04
N GLY A 146 -12.94 18.53 -17.98
CA GLY A 146 -13.68 18.05 -19.14
C GLY A 146 -12.80 17.26 -20.12
N LEU A 147 -12.97 17.48 -21.42
CA LEU A 147 -12.25 16.75 -22.47
C LEU A 147 -10.73 16.88 -22.38
N SER A 148 -10.20 18.02 -21.92
CA SER A 148 -8.76 18.20 -21.73
C SER A 148 -8.23 17.28 -20.64
N ARG A 149 -8.95 17.10 -19.52
CA ARG A 149 -8.59 16.16 -18.45
C ARG A 149 -8.72 14.72 -18.95
N LEU A 150 -9.79 14.40 -19.66
CA LEU A 150 -9.99 13.07 -20.25
C LEU A 150 -8.86 12.72 -21.24
N SER A 151 -8.43 13.66 -22.07
CA SER A 151 -7.31 13.44 -23.00
C SER A 151 -6.02 13.08 -22.28
N LEU A 152 -5.70 13.77 -21.16
CA LEU A 152 -4.52 13.43 -20.33
C LEU A 152 -4.68 12.05 -19.67
N PHE A 153 -5.89 11.70 -19.27
CA PHE A 153 -6.16 10.37 -18.69
C PHE A 153 -5.96 9.25 -19.71
N VAL A 154 -6.45 9.43 -20.95
CA VAL A 154 -6.22 8.45 -22.03
C VAL A 154 -4.74 8.32 -22.37
N GLN A 155 -3.98 9.44 -22.41
CA GLN A 155 -2.54 9.40 -22.60
C GLN A 155 -1.81 8.67 -21.45
N LEU A 156 -2.27 8.84 -20.21
CA LEU A 156 -1.74 8.11 -19.08
C LEU A 156 -2.01 6.61 -19.20
N LEU A 157 -3.25 6.20 -19.54
CA LEU A 157 -3.58 4.80 -19.75
C LEU A 157 -2.73 4.18 -20.87
N ASP A 158 -2.59 4.86 -22.01
CA ASP A 158 -1.75 4.42 -23.13
C ASP A 158 -0.30 4.19 -22.69
N LEU A 159 0.28 5.15 -21.96
CA LEU A 159 1.63 5.04 -21.41
C LEU A 159 1.78 3.80 -20.50
N LEU A 160 0.84 3.61 -19.53
CA LEU A 160 0.94 2.55 -18.53
C LEU A 160 0.68 1.16 -19.11
N VAL A 161 -0.18 1.04 -20.11
CA VAL A 161 -0.47 -0.23 -20.81
C VAL A 161 0.73 -0.71 -21.62
N ASN A 162 1.39 0.21 -22.33
CA ASN A 162 2.40 -0.13 -23.34
C ASN A 162 3.84 -0.15 -22.79
N THR A 163 4.06 0.24 -21.54
CA THR A 163 5.42 0.24 -20.96
C THR A 163 5.82 -1.13 -20.41
N PRO A 164 7.05 -1.58 -20.65
CA PRO A 164 7.64 -2.71 -19.94
C PRO A 164 8.22 -2.32 -18.55
N GLU A 165 8.30 -1.03 -18.24
CA GLU A 165 8.94 -0.50 -17.03
C GLU A 165 8.03 -0.62 -15.80
N HIS A 166 7.57 -1.82 -15.47
CA HIS A 166 6.76 -2.09 -14.29
C HIS A 166 7.10 -3.41 -13.62
N GLU A 167 6.79 -3.49 -12.33
CA GLU A 167 6.87 -4.70 -11.54
C GLU A 167 5.50 -5.02 -10.94
N VAL A 168 5.20 -6.32 -10.80
CA VAL A 168 4.01 -6.81 -10.11
C VAL A 168 4.32 -6.93 -8.63
N LEU A 169 3.48 -6.33 -7.77
CA LEU A 169 3.74 -6.24 -6.34
C LEU A 169 3.36 -7.52 -5.59
N SER A 170 2.10 -7.95 -5.70
CA SER A 170 1.62 -9.12 -4.95
C SER A 170 2.04 -10.43 -5.60
N SER A 171 2.22 -11.46 -4.77
CA SER A 171 2.55 -12.80 -5.23
C SER A 171 1.45 -13.41 -6.13
N PRO A 172 1.77 -14.41 -6.99
CA PRO A 172 0.75 -15.09 -7.79
C PRO A 172 -0.29 -15.83 -6.96
N GLU A 173 0.08 -16.23 -5.75
CA GLU A 173 -0.77 -16.90 -4.78
C GLU A 173 -1.75 -15.94 -4.09
N PHE A 174 -1.46 -14.64 -4.13
CA PHE A 174 -2.36 -13.61 -3.66
C PHE A 174 -3.42 -13.32 -4.74
N ALA A 175 -4.45 -14.15 -4.79
CA ALA A 175 -5.63 -13.90 -5.61
C ALA A 175 -6.83 -13.82 -4.67
N PRO A 176 -7.23 -12.64 -4.21
CA PRO A 176 -8.40 -12.48 -3.37
C PRO A 176 -9.67 -12.68 -4.20
N LYS A 177 -10.04 -13.92 -4.49
CA LYS A 177 -11.45 -14.28 -4.72
C LYS A 177 -12.13 -14.34 -3.37
N LEU A 178 -12.03 -13.25 -2.61
CA LEU A 178 -12.65 -13.13 -1.31
C LEU A 178 -14.09 -12.69 -1.53
N ASP A 179 -15.03 -13.46 -1.00
CA ASP A 179 -16.37 -12.94 -0.76
C ASP A 179 -16.32 -11.82 0.29
N ALA A 180 -17.39 -11.06 0.40
CA ALA A 180 -17.44 -9.89 1.29
C ALA A 180 -17.16 -10.24 2.76
N GLU A 181 -17.52 -11.44 3.21
CA GLU A 181 -17.30 -11.91 4.57
C GLU A 181 -15.81 -12.20 4.82
N SER A 182 -15.17 -12.92 3.91
CA SER A 182 -13.73 -13.22 3.97
C SER A 182 -12.87 -11.95 3.90
N LEU A 183 -13.27 -10.97 3.07
CA LEU A 183 -12.64 -9.66 3.02
C LEU A 183 -12.75 -8.92 4.35
N ASP A 184 -13.93 -8.92 4.98
CA ASP A 184 -14.12 -8.29 6.28
C ASP A 184 -13.29 -8.94 7.38
N VAL A 185 -13.22 -10.27 7.39
CA VAL A 185 -12.37 -11.03 8.32
C VAL A 185 -10.90 -10.66 8.14
N LEU A 186 -10.39 -10.67 6.91
CA LEU A 186 -9.00 -10.31 6.62
C LEU A 186 -8.70 -8.88 7.07
N ARG A 187 -9.57 -7.96 6.72
CA ARG A 187 -9.50 -6.56 7.07
C ARG A 187 -9.40 -6.33 8.58
N ARG A 188 -10.32 -6.90 9.37
CA ARG A 188 -10.32 -6.80 10.84
C ARG A 188 -9.06 -7.41 11.45
N SER A 189 -8.59 -8.52 10.88
CA SER A 189 -7.36 -9.18 11.33
C SER A 189 -6.13 -8.32 11.12
N LEU A 190 -5.99 -7.70 9.95
CA LEU A 190 -4.86 -6.82 9.63
C LEU A 190 -4.90 -5.53 10.46
N ALA A 191 -6.08 -4.93 10.66
CA ALA A 191 -6.24 -3.78 11.54
C ALA A 191 -5.82 -4.10 12.98
N TYR A 192 -6.28 -5.22 13.53
CA TYR A 192 -5.90 -5.65 14.87
C TYR A 192 -4.39 -5.84 15.00
N ILE A 193 -3.75 -6.51 14.03
CA ILE A 193 -2.30 -6.68 14.02
C ILE A 193 -1.60 -5.32 14.03
N TYR A 194 -2.02 -4.40 13.17
CA TYR A 194 -1.40 -3.08 13.05
C TYR A 194 -1.52 -2.25 14.34
N GLU A 195 -2.71 -2.21 14.93
CA GLU A 195 -2.99 -1.46 16.16
C GLU A 195 -2.24 -2.02 17.37
N ASN A 196 -1.95 -3.32 17.37
CA ASN A 196 -1.33 -4.01 18.50
C ASN A 196 0.12 -4.43 18.23
N ILE A 197 0.75 -3.96 17.17
CA ILE A 197 2.05 -4.45 16.68
C ILE A 197 3.17 -4.41 17.73
N ALA A 198 3.13 -3.42 18.62
CA ALA A 198 4.09 -3.25 19.71
C ALA A 198 3.79 -4.14 20.93
N THR A 199 2.66 -4.85 20.95
CA THR A 199 2.25 -5.73 22.06
C THR A 199 2.52 -7.19 21.75
N ASP A 200 2.21 -8.08 22.69
CA ASP A 200 2.28 -9.53 22.46
C ASP A 200 1.02 -10.01 21.73
N ILE A 201 1.14 -10.14 20.41
CA ILE A 201 0.03 -10.57 19.53
C ILE A 201 0.09 -12.08 19.34
N HIS A 202 -0.99 -12.76 19.69
CA HIS A 202 -1.13 -14.20 19.46
C HIS A 202 -2.11 -14.50 18.31
N LEU A 203 -1.78 -15.49 17.51
CA LEU A 203 -2.66 -16.00 16.46
C LEU A 203 -4.04 -16.41 17.00
N THR A 204 -4.06 -16.98 18.20
CA THR A 204 -5.29 -17.40 18.89
C THR A 204 -6.29 -16.26 19.11
N ASP A 205 -5.79 -15.06 19.44
CA ASP A 205 -6.65 -13.89 19.69
C ASP A 205 -7.31 -13.42 18.39
N VAL A 206 -6.53 -13.38 17.31
CA VAL A 206 -7.02 -12.96 15.99
C VAL A 206 -7.94 -14.02 15.40
N ALA A 207 -7.64 -15.30 15.59
CA ALA A 207 -8.50 -16.40 15.17
C ALA A 207 -9.86 -16.36 15.88
N ALA A 208 -9.87 -16.13 17.21
CA ALA A 208 -11.09 -15.97 17.98
C ALA A 208 -11.94 -14.78 17.50
N MET A 209 -11.29 -13.63 17.23
CA MET A 209 -11.95 -12.45 16.67
C MET A 209 -12.56 -12.73 15.29
N ALA A 210 -11.91 -13.58 14.50
CA ALA A 210 -12.38 -14.02 13.19
C ALA A 210 -13.47 -15.10 13.25
N GLY A 211 -13.80 -15.62 14.44
CA GLY A 211 -14.73 -16.75 14.61
C GLY A 211 -14.19 -18.08 14.07
N MET A 212 -12.86 -18.22 14.00
CA MET A 212 -12.17 -19.37 13.42
C MET A 212 -11.33 -20.12 14.46
N SER A 213 -11.08 -21.40 14.22
CA SER A 213 -10.02 -22.11 14.93
C SER A 213 -8.65 -21.62 14.47
N ASP A 214 -7.61 -21.77 15.30
CA ASP A 214 -6.22 -21.38 14.98
C ASP A 214 -5.73 -21.95 13.65
N THR A 215 -6.03 -23.23 13.43
CA THR A 215 -5.64 -23.92 12.18
C THR A 215 -6.39 -23.38 10.96
N ALA A 216 -7.69 -23.10 11.11
CA ALA A 216 -8.50 -22.54 10.03
C ALA A 216 -8.05 -21.11 9.70
N PHE A 217 -7.84 -20.29 10.73
CA PHE A 217 -7.36 -18.93 10.57
C PHE A 217 -5.94 -18.88 9.98
N SER A 218 -5.02 -19.71 10.44
CA SER A 218 -3.66 -19.78 9.89
C SER A 218 -3.66 -20.06 8.39
N ARG A 219 -4.47 -21.02 7.91
CA ARG A 219 -4.63 -21.33 6.49
C ARG A 219 -5.32 -20.20 5.74
N PHE A 220 -6.38 -19.64 6.31
CA PHE A 220 -7.11 -18.49 5.75
C PHE A 220 -6.17 -17.31 5.58
N PHE A 221 -5.43 -16.94 6.63
CA PHE A 221 -4.51 -15.81 6.63
C PHE A 221 -3.39 -15.99 5.60
N GLN A 222 -2.73 -17.17 5.62
CA GLN A 222 -1.65 -17.46 4.67
C GLN A 222 -2.14 -17.48 3.21
N LYS A 223 -3.33 -18.05 2.95
CA LYS A 223 -3.93 -18.06 1.61
C LYS A 223 -4.21 -16.66 1.10
N ASN A 224 -4.62 -15.75 1.98
CA ASN A 224 -5.11 -14.43 1.59
C ASN A 224 -4.07 -13.31 1.74
N THR A 225 -2.95 -13.55 2.45
CA THR A 225 -1.84 -12.59 2.61
C THR A 225 -0.52 -13.07 2.00
N GLY A 226 -0.47 -14.31 1.50
CA GLY A 226 0.78 -14.93 1.02
C GLY A 226 1.80 -15.21 2.13
N ASN A 227 1.60 -14.71 3.35
CA ASN A 227 2.51 -14.82 4.47
C ASN A 227 1.90 -15.63 5.61
N SER A 228 2.72 -16.36 6.37
CA SER A 228 2.24 -16.83 7.68
C SER A 228 1.94 -15.64 8.59
N PHE A 229 1.03 -15.82 9.55
CA PHE A 229 0.72 -14.80 10.55
C PHE A 229 1.98 -14.25 11.25
N THR A 230 2.84 -15.14 11.70
CA THR A 230 4.11 -14.76 12.36
C THR A 230 5.06 -13.99 11.44
N ASP A 231 5.16 -14.38 10.17
CA ASP A 231 6.02 -13.66 9.22
C ASP A 231 5.46 -12.28 8.91
N HIS A 232 4.15 -12.14 8.80
CA HIS A 232 3.49 -10.85 8.59
C HIS A 232 3.74 -9.89 9.77
N VAL A 233 3.51 -10.35 11.01
CA VAL A 233 3.80 -9.57 12.22
C VAL A 233 5.28 -9.18 12.29
N ASN A 234 6.19 -10.12 12.00
CA ASN A 234 7.64 -9.84 11.99
C ASN A 234 8.03 -8.80 10.94
N LYS A 235 7.48 -8.85 9.71
CA LYS A 235 7.74 -7.84 8.67
C LYS A 235 7.36 -6.44 9.16
N LEU A 236 6.18 -6.29 9.75
CA LEU A 236 5.71 -5.00 10.29
C LEU A 236 6.60 -4.49 11.43
N ARG A 237 6.98 -5.36 12.38
CA ARG A 237 7.88 -4.99 13.49
C ARG A 237 9.25 -4.56 13.00
N ILE A 238 9.82 -5.28 12.06
CA ILE A 238 11.12 -4.94 11.47
C ILE A 238 11.04 -3.60 10.73
N TRP A 239 9.96 -3.36 10.03
CA TRP A 239 9.74 -2.06 9.39
C TRP A 239 9.72 -0.91 10.40
N GLN A 240 8.94 -1.01 11.50
CA GLN A 240 8.97 0.00 12.56
C GLN A 240 10.37 0.18 13.15
N ALA A 241 11.11 -0.92 13.33
CA ALA A 241 12.50 -0.85 13.79
C ALA A 241 13.40 -0.08 12.83
N CYS A 242 13.28 -0.31 11.52
CA CYS A 242 14.04 0.43 10.50
C CYS A 242 13.79 1.93 10.58
N LYS A 243 12.53 2.33 10.77
CA LYS A 243 12.16 3.71 10.97
C LYS A 243 12.83 4.31 12.21
N LEU A 244 12.67 3.68 13.37
CA LEU A 244 13.28 4.15 14.62
C LEU A 244 14.82 4.18 14.53
N LEU A 245 15.44 3.22 13.83
CA LEU A 245 16.88 3.20 13.58
C LEU A 245 17.34 4.37 12.71
N ALA A 246 16.52 4.79 11.74
CA ALA A 246 16.85 5.89 10.83
C ALA A 246 16.55 7.28 11.42
N GLU A 247 15.53 7.40 12.27
CA GLU A 247 14.97 8.69 12.68
C GLU A 247 15.30 9.06 14.13
N SER A 248 15.78 8.11 14.95
CA SER A 248 16.08 8.34 16.37
C SER A 248 17.45 7.84 16.78
N ASP A 249 17.95 8.38 17.92
CA ASP A 249 19.14 7.90 18.60
C ASP A 249 18.82 6.88 19.71
N MET A 250 17.58 6.37 19.75
CA MET A 250 17.12 5.38 20.72
C MET A 250 18.04 4.15 20.71
N PRO A 251 18.46 3.61 21.85
CA PRO A 251 19.26 2.39 21.92
C PRO A 251 18.59 1.24 21.16
N ILE A 252 19.37 0.41 20.47
CA ILE A 252 18.84 -0.72 19.67
C ILE A 252 18.07 -1.71 20.56
N THR A 253 18.47 -1.87 21.81
CA THR A 253 17.74 -2.66 22.80
C THR A 253 16.34 -2.11 23.05
N ASP A 254 16.22 -0.80 23.17
CA ASP A 254 14.94 -0.15 23.44
C ASP A 254 14.04 -0.20 22.20
N ILE A 255 14.60 -0.01 21.00
CA ILE A 255 13.87 -0.23 19.75
C ILE A 255 13.34 -1.65 19.66
N CYS A 256 14.14 -2.66 20.05
CA CYS A 256 13.70 -4.06 20.05
C CYS A 256 12.41 -4.25 20.86
N PHE A 257 12.33 -3.69 22.05
CA PHE A 257 11.16 -3.79 22.92
C PHE A 257 10.01 -2.90 22.43
N GLU A 258 10.30 -1.70 21.98
CA GLU A 258 9.32 -0.73 21.47
C GLU A 258 8.54 -1.29 20.27
N VAL A 259 9.19 -2.08 19.42
CA VAL A 259 8.52 -2.71 18.26
C VAL A 259 7.93 -4.08 18.59
N GLY A 260 7.84 -4.48 19.84
CA GLY A 260 7.13 -5.65 20.32
C GLY A 260 7.93 -6.97 20.32
N TYR A 261 9.27 -6.93 20.23
CA TYR A 261 10.07 -8.15 20.47
C TYR A 261 10.34 -8.33 21.96
N LEU A 262 10.22 -9.56 22.43
CA LEU A 262 10.46 -9.92 23.84
C LEU A 262 11.96 -10.14 24.16
N ASN A 263 12.80 -10.32 23.14
CA ASN A 263 14.25 -10.46 23.33
C ASN A 263 15.06 -10.01 22.13
N ILE A 264 16.22 -9.47 22.40
CA ILE A 264 17.14 -8.89 21.44
C ILE A 264 17.71 -9.92 20.43
N SER A 265 17.87 -11.17 20.85
CA SER A 265 18.42 -12.24 19.98
C SER A 265 17.46 -12.58 18.86
N ASN A 266 16.17 -12.69 19.16
CA ASN A 266 15.12 -12.94 18.14
C ASN A 266 15.00 -11.74 17.20
N PHE A 267 15.01 -10.53 17.74
CA PHE A 267 15.01 -9.29 16.97
C PHE A 267 16.17 -9.25 15.98
N ASN A 268 17.42 -9.39 16.46
CA ASN A 268 18.61 -9.34 15.61
C ASN A 268 18.60 -10.43 14.51
N ARG A 269 18.19 -11.64 14.85
CA ARG A 269 18.06 -12.74 13.88
C ARG A 269 17.03 -12.43 12.79
N THR A 270 15.88 -11.90 13.19
CA THR A 270 14.80 -11.55 12.27
C THR A 270 15.20 -10.37 11.40
N PHE A 271 15.80 -9.34 11.98
CA PHE A 271 16.32 -8.18 11.25
C PHE A 271 17.37 -8.57 10.20
N LEU A 272 18.34 -9.41 10.59
CA LEU A 272 19.37 -9.91 9.69
C LEU A 272 18.77 -10.73 8.52
N ARG A 273 17.73 -11.52 8.79
CA ARG A 273 17.03 -12.30 7.76
C ARG A 273 16.36 -11.40 6.72
N HIS A 274 15.74 -10.30 7.15
CA HIS A 274 15.03 -9.38 6.24
C HIS A 274 15.95 -8.41 5.50
N HIS A 275 16.93 -7.83 6.19
CA HIS A 275 17.78 -6.77 5.62
C HIS A 275 19.19 -7.21 5.25
N ARG A 276 19.57 -8.48 5.49
CA ARG A 276 20.91 -9.02 5.24
C ARG A 276 22.05 -8.26 5.95
N MET A 277 21.69 -7.46 6.95
CA MET A 277 22.61 -6.69 7.79
C MET A 277 22.07 -6.55 9.21
N THR A 278 22.95 -6.18 10.15
CA THR A 278 22.55 -5.96 11.55
C THR A 278 21.84 -4.62 11.74
N PRO A 279 21.01 -4.44 12.79
CA PRO A 279 20.41 -3.14 13.11
C PRO A 279 21.45 -2.01 13.25
N SER A 280 22.61 -2.31 13.85
CA SER A 280 23.68 -1.32 13.97
C SER A 280 24.29 -0.91 12.64
N ALA A 281 24.43 -1.85 11.70
CA ALA A 281 24.91 -1.55 10.35
C ALA A 281 23.88 -0.73 9.58
N TYR A 282 22.59 -1.06 9.70
CA TYR A 282 21.48 -0.31 9.11
C TYR A 282 21.46 1.15 9.60
N ARG A 283 21.55 1.38 10.92
CA ARG A 283 21.62 2.72 11.51
C ARG A 283 22.79 3.53 10.96
N ARG A 284 23.98 2.95 10.85
CA ARG A 284 25.14 3.67 10.26
C ARG A 284 24.90 4.08 8.83
N LEU A 285 24.31 3.20 8.03
CA LEU A 285 24.03 3.45 6.62
C LEU A 285 23.01 4.59 6.43
N THR A 286 21.95 4.62 7.25
CA THR A 286 20.91 5.65 7.19
C THR A 286 21.36 6.96 7.81
N GLY A 287 22.15 6.92 8.89
CA GLY A 287 22.73 8.10 9.54
C GLY A 287 23.71 8.86 8.65
N GLN A 288 24.52 8.16 7.84
CA GLN A 288 25.42 8.80 6.86
C GLN A 288 24.65 9.54 5.74
N ARG A 289 23.44 9.08 5.38
CA ARG A 289 22.58 9.79 4.43
C ARG A 289 21.97 11.07 5.01
N ARG A 290 21.79 11.17 6.33
CA ARG A 290 21.35 12.42 7.00
C ARG A 290 22.40 13.50 6.97
N THR A 291 23.66 13.16 7.23
CA THR A 291 24.80 14.13 7.25
C THR A 291 25.23 14.61 5.86
N SER A 292 24.89 13.89 4.79
CA SER A 292 25.19 14.29 3.41
C SER A 292 24.10 15.12 2.73
N ARG A 293 22.98 15.39 3.42
CA ARG A 293 21.84 16.21 2.94
C ARG A 293 21.63 17.52 3.74
N GLY A 294 22.42 17.78 4.74
CA GLY A 294 22.54 19.05 5.46
C GLY A 294 23.78 19.78 4.96
#